data_d9d04a766a1f9c4b9fe6122d6e70c3f7
#
_entry.id   d9d04a766a1f9c4b9fe6122d6e70c3f7
#
_cell.length_a   1.000
_cell.length_b   1.000
_cell.length_c   1.000
_cell.angle_alpha   90.00
_cell.angle_beta   90.00
_cell.angle_gamma   90.00
#
_symmetry.space_group_name_H-M   'P 1'
#
loop_
_entity.id
_entity.type
_entity.pdbx_description
1 polymer ?
#
loop_
_entity_poly.entity_id
_entity_poly.type
_entity_poly.pdbx_seq_one_letter_code
_entity_poly.pdbx_strand_id
1 'polypeptide(L)'
;WIYLFFLLIIIMGDIKKRWYVVRAVSGKEKKVKEYLDLEISRLKLDDYVSQVLIPTEKVFQIRNGKKISKEKAYLPGYVLIEAALIGEVPHVIKGIPNVIGFLGAEKGGDPQPMRLSEVNRILGKVDELSETEEEVKIPFVIGESVKVIDGPFNNFSGVIDEINEEKKKLKVMVKIFGRKNLLELSYMQVEKEG
;
A
#
# COMPACT_ATOMS: atom_id res chain seq x y z
N TRP A 1 46.40 -5.60 -19.25
CA TRP A 1 45.03 -5.46 -19.80
C TRP A 1 44.06 -6.38 -19.10
N ILE A 2 44.41 -7.65 -18.86
CA ILE A 2 43.55 -8.62 -18.13
C ILE A 2 43.33 -8.20 -16.67
N TYR A 3 44.37 -7.69 -15.99
CA TYR A 3 44.28 -7.19 -14.63
C TYR A 3 43.38 -5.95 -14.51
N LEU A 4 43.43 -5.06 -15.50
CA LEU A 4 42.58 -3.87 -15.54
C LEU A 4 41.10 -4.26 -15.75
N PHE A 5 40.87 -5.28 -16.58
CA PHE A 5 39.53 -5.83 -16.84
C PHE A 5 38.97 -6.55 -15.61
N PHE A 6 39.78 -7.32 -14.89
CA PHE A 6 39.43 -7.96 -13.63
C PHE A 6 39.17 -6.94 -12.51
N LEU A 7 39.99 -5.88 -12.45
CA LEU A 7 39.79 -4.78 -11.50
C LEU A 7 38.47 -4.02 -11.79
N LEU A 8 38.15 -3.83 -13.06
CA LEU A 8 36.86 -3.22 -13.50
C LEU A 8 35.67 -4.10 -13.13
N ILE A 9 35.77 -5.42 -13.29
CA ILE A 9 34.73 -6.37 -12.89
C ILE A 9 34.56 -6.41 -11.37
N ILE A 10 35.64 -6.32 -10.60
CA ILE A 10 35.58 -6.27 -9.14
C ILE A 10 34.95 -4.95 -8.66
N ILE A 11 35.23 -3.84 -9.34
CA ILE A 11 34.63 -2.52 -9.02
C ILE A 11 33.15 -2.47 -9.45
N MET A 12 32.78 -3.16 -10.53
CA MET A 12 31.38 -3.27 -10.96
C MET A 12 30.57 -4.27 -10.12
N GLY A 13 31.24 -5.12 -9.32
CA GLY A 13 30.58 -6.25 -8.62
C GLY A 13 29.81 -5.89 -7.36
N ASP A 14 29.91 -4.67 -6.82
CA ASP A 14 29.27 -4.37 -5.53
C ASP A 14 28.80 -2.92 -5.39
N ILE A 15 27.97 -2.49 -6.36
CA ILE A 15 27.25 -1.24 -6.22
C ILE A 15 26.17 -1.45 -5.15
N LYS A 16 26.49 -1.08 -3.91
CA LYS A 16 25.58 -1.25 -2.78
C LYS A 16 24.39 -0.32 -2.92
N LYS A 17 23.26 -0.89 -3.27
CA LYS A 17 21.97 -0.19 -3.31
C LYS A 17 21.34 -0.15 -1.92
N ARG A 18 20.70 0.97 -1.62
CA ARG A 18 19.98 1.18 -0.37
C ARG A 18 18.62 1.81 -0.66
N TRP A 19 17.72 1.68 0.27
CA TRP A 19 16.41 2.29 0.16
C TRP A 19 16.42 3.73 0.63
N TYR A 20 15.82 4.59 -0.17
CA TYR A 20 15.64 6.01 0.13
C TYR A 20 14.19 6.41 -0.08
N VAL A 21 13.78 7.46 0.60
CA VAL A 21 12.46 8.06 0.42
C VAL A 21 12.60 9.34 -0.38
N VAL A 22 11.90 9.39 -1.49
CA VAL A 22 11.76 10.59 -2.31
C VAL A 22 10.45 11.28 -1.94
N ARG A 23 10.53 12.55 -1.59
CA ARG A 23 9.36 13.38 -1.33
C ARG A 23 8.83 13.91 -2.65
N ALA A 24 7.55 13.68 -2.89
CA ALA A 24 6.83 14.14 -4.06
C ALA A 24 5.67 15.05 -3.65
N VAL A 25 5.17 15.83 -4.60
CA VAL A 25 3.93 16.57 -4.40
C VAL A 25 2.79 15.55 -4.22
N SER A 26 2.03 15.69 -3.14
CA SER A 26 0.91 14.80 -2.82
C SER A 26 -0.08 14.66 -3.98
N GLY A 27 -0.42 13.42 -4.31
CA GLY A 27 -1.27 13.07 -5.44
C GLY A 27 -0.56 13.01 -6.79
N LYS A 28 0.75 13.27 -6.83
CA LYS A 28 1.58 13.18 -8.04
C LYS A 28 2.57 12.00 -8.02
N GLU A 29 2.45 11.13 -7.02
CA GLU A 29 3.38 10.00 -6.81
C GLU A 29 3.46 9.08 -8.03
N LYS A 30 2.32 8.77 -8.66
CA LYS A 30 2.29 7.94 -9.88
C LYS A 30 3.03 8.60 -11.04
N LYS A 31 2.84 9.90 -11.23
CA LYS A 31 3.57 10.66 -12.28
C LYS A 31 5.07 10.71 -11.99
N VAL A 32 5.45 10.89 -10.75
CA VAL A 32 6.86 10.85 -10.33
C VAL A 32 7.47 9.50 -10.65
N LYS A 33 6.78 8.40 -10.31
CA LYS A 33 7.25 7.05 -10.65
C LYS A 33 7.39 6.86 -12.16
N GLU A 34 6.41 7.24 -12.95
CA GLU A 34 6.45 7.15 -14.41
C GLU A 34 7.64 7.90 -15.00
N TYR A 35 7.89 9.13 -14.54
CA TYR A 35 9.03 9.91 -14.99
C TYR A 35 10.37 9.32 -14.53
N LEU A 36 10.44 8.79 -13.30
CA LEU A 36 11.63 8.09 -12.81
C LEU A 36 11.93 6.86 -13.66
N ASP A 37 10.94 6.01 -13.90
CA ASP A 37 11.10 4.80 -14.73
C ASP A 37 11.56 5.17 -16.15
N LEU A 38 11.02 6.24 -16.73
CA LEU A 38 11.39 6.72 -18.04
C LEU A 38 12.85 7.23 -18.09
N GLU A 39 13.24 8.05 -17.11
CA GLU A 39 14.60 8.60 -17.06
C GLU A 39 15.66 7.56 -16.74
N ILE A 40 15.34 6.61 -15.86
CA ILE A 40 16.22 5.46 -15.55
C ILE A 40 16.51 4.68 -16.84
N SER A 41 15.46 4.34 -17.60
CA SER A 41 15.62 3.63 -18.88
C SER A 41 16.36 4.47 -19.92
N ARG A 42 16.03 5.76 -20.04
CA ARG A 42 16.64 6.67 -21.01
C ARG A 42 18.14 6.84 -20.77
N LEU A 43 18.53 6.97 -19.53
CA LEU A 43 19.93 7.20 -19.13
C LEU A 43 20.68 5.91 -18.81
N LYS A 44 20.05 4.74 -18.96
CA LYS A 44 20.61 3.42 -18.65
C LYS A 44 21.13 3.33 -17.21
N LEU A 45 20.32 3.79 -16.27
CA LEU A 45 20.67 3.80 -14.84
C LEU A 45 20.14 2.58 -14.09
N ASP A 46 19.71 1.53 -14.81
CA ASP A 46 19.16 0.30 -14.23
C ASP A 46 20.16 -0.40 -13.29
N ASP A 47 21.47 -0.26 -13.56
CA ASP A 47 22.51 -0.80 -12.68
C ASP A 47 22.59 -0.06 -11.33
N TYR A 48 22.14 1.18 -11.27
CA TYR A 48 22.19 2.02 -10.08
C TYR A 48 20.83 2.11 -9.35
N VAL A 49 19.73 1.97 -10.09
CA VAL A 49 18.37 2.03 -9.55
C VAL A 49 17.64 0.75 -9.86
N SER A 50 17.37 -0.07 -8.84
CA SER A 50 16.72 -1.37 -9.03
C SER A 50 15.22 -1.33 -8.94
N GLN A 51 14.66 -0.49 -8.06
CA GLN A 51 13.23 -0.44 -7.83
C GLN A 51 12.74 0.97 -7.49
N VAL A 52 11.56 1.29 -7.99
CA VAL A 52 10.80 2.49 -7.62
C VAL A 52 9.40 2.04 -7.22
N LEU A 53 9.02 2.26 -5.97
CA LEU A 53 7.77 1.79 -5.41
C LEU A 53 6.97 2.95 -4.81
N ILE A 54 5.66 2.91 -5.02
CA ILE A 54 4.71 3.75 -4.30
C ILE A 54 4.02 2.85 -3.29
N PRO A 55 4.17 3.09 -1.98
CA PRO A 55 3.44 2.31 -0.98
C PRO A 55 1.95 2.64 -1.11
N THR A 56 1.17 1.70 -1.61
CA THR A 56 -0.28 1.82 -1.81
C THR A 56 -1.02 0.81 -0.95
N GLU A 57 -2.22 1.18 -0.52
CA GLU A 57 -3.19 0.30 0.09
C GLU A 57 -4.42 0.21 -0.80
N LYS A 58 -5.08 -0.93 -0.83
CA LYS A 58 -6.36 -1.07 -1.51
C LYS A 58 -7.47 -0.63 -0.56
N VAL A 59 -8.15 0.43 -0.93
CA VAL A 59 -9.32 0.94 -0.19
C VAL A 59 -10.57 0.59 -0.97
N PHE A 60 -11.53 0.00 -0.28
CA PHE A 60 -12.82 -0.31 -0.87
C PHE A 60 -13.80 0.83 -0.64
N GLN A 61 -14.42 1.30 -1.70
CA GLN A 61 -15.50 2.29 -1.66
C GLN A 61 -16.77 1.69 -2.25
N ILE A 62 -17.89 1.97 -1.62
CA ILE A 62 -19.20 1.65 -2.20
C ILE A 62 -19.66 2.85 -3.02
N ARG A 63 -19.78 2.68 -4.31
CA ARG A 63 -20.30 3.68 -5.22
C ARG A 63 -21.46 3.07 -6.03
N ASN A 64 -22.65 3.67 -5.95
CA ASN A 64 -23.86 3.17 -6.61
C ASN A 64 -24.21 1.70 -6.26
N GLY A 65 -24.02 1.30 -4.99
CA GLY A 65 -24.28 -0.07 -4.54
C GLY A 65 -23.25 -1.11 -5.01
N LYS A 66 -22.20 -0.69 -5.70
CA LYS A 66 -21.10 -1.57 -6.14
C LYS A 66 -19.84 -1.29 -5.32
N LYS A 67 -19.18 -2.35 -4.87
CA LYS A 67 -17.87 -2.27 -4.23
C LYS A 67 -16.82 -1.99 -5.31
N ILE A 68 -16.19 -0.83 -5.23
CA ILE A 68 -15.09 -0.43 -6.10
C ILE A 68 -13.81 -0.48 -5.28
N SER A 69 -12.83 -1.26 -5.75
CA SER A 69 -11.48 -1.24 -5.22
C SER A 69 -10.72 -0.05 -5.81
N LYS A 70 -10.14 0.76 -4.96
CA LYS A 70 -9.29 1.87 -5.36
C LYS A 70 -7.97 1.79 -4.61
N GLU A 71 -6.87 1.85 -5.35
CA GLU A 71 -5.55 2.01 -4.75
C GLU A 71 -5.38 3.44 -4.24
N LYS A 72 -5.04 3.58 -2.99
CA LYS A 72 -4.72 4.84 -2.33
C LYS A 72 -3.29 4.78 -1.83
N ALA A 73 -2.56 5.87 -1.95
CA ALA A 73 -1.22 5.96 -1.37
C ALA A 73 -1.31 5.77 0.17
N TYR A 74 -0.63 4.75 0.68
CA TYR A 74 -0.51 4.50 2.12
C TYR A 74 0.28 5.62 2.82
N LEU A 75 1.30 6.13 2.14
CA LEU A 75 2.09 7.28 2.55
C LEU A 75 2.01 8.36 1.47
N PRO A 76 1.02 9.27 1.52
CA PRO A 76 0.88 10.31 0.51
C PRO A 76 2.11 11.23 0.46
N GLY A 77 2.59 11.54 -0.74
CA GLY A 77 3.76 12.37 -0.96
C GLY A 77 5.10 11.66 -0.82
N TYR A 78 5.12 10.32 -0.71
CA TYR A 78 6.34 9.53 -0.60
C TYR A 78 6.44 8.49 -1.70
N VAL A 79 7.63 8.37 -2.27
CA VAL A 79 8.02 7.33 -3.23
C VAL A 79 9.27 6.66 -2.70
N LEU A 80 9.27 5.34 -2.62
CA LEU A 80 10.43 4.54 -2.19
C LEU A 80 11.28 4.20 -3.40
N ILE A 81 12.59 4.36 -3.27
CA ILE A 81 13.55 4.03 -4.31
C ILE A 81 14.69 3.21 -3.73
N GLU A 82 15.01 2.08 -4.37
CA GLU A 82 16.22 1.31 -4.10
C GLU A 82 17.27 1.69 -5.10
N ALA A 83 18.29 2.39 -4.65
CA ALA A 83 19.30 2.95 -5.52
C ALA A 83 20.69 3.05 -4.85
N ALA A 84 21.71 3.10 -5.69
CA ALA A 84 23.04 3.59 -5.32
C ALA A 84 23.12 5.06 -5.74
N LEU A 85 23.13 5.97 -4.77
CA LEU A 85 23.17 7.41 -5.00
C LEU A 85 24.60 7.89 -5.28
N ILE A 86 25.14 7.44 -6.39
CA ILE A 86 26.50 7.79 -6.86
C ILE A 86 26.41 8.51 -8.21
N GLY A 87 27.42 9.32 -8.51
CA GLY A 87 27.50 10.07 -9.77
C GLY A 87 26.32 11.01 -9.97
N GLU A 88 25.66 10.91 -11.11
CA GLU A 88 24.54 11.77 -11.50
C GLU A 88 23.18 11.33 -10.96
N VAL A 89 23.08 10.12 -10.40
CA VAL A 89 21.83 9.53 -9.96
C VAL A 89 21.03 10.43 -9.01
N PRO A 90 21.61 11.00 -7.95
CA PRO A 90 20.87 11.91 -7.06
C PRO A 90 20.36 13.16 -7.79
N HIS A 91 21.13 13.67 -8.73
CA HIS A 91 20.77 14.85 -9.50
C HIS A 91 19.60 14.57 -10.45
N VAL A 92 19.64 13.43 -11.14
CA VAL A 92 18.55 12.98 -12.02
C VAL A 92 17.26 12.83 -11.24
N ILE A 93 17.29 12.18 -10.08
CA ILE A 93 16.10 11.98 -9.24
C ILE A 93 15.53 13.32 -8.76
N LYS A 94 16.37 14.23 -8.30
CA LYS A 94 15.94 15.57 -7.86
C LYS A 94 15.38 16.44 -9.02
N GLY A 95 15.82 16.18 -10.25
CA GLY A 95 15.38 16.89 -11.45
C GLY A 95 14.02 16.45 -11.99
N ILE A 96 13.45 15.36 -11.46
CA ILE A 96 12.14 14.86 -11.89
C ILE A 96 11.03 15.84 -11.50
N PRO A 97 10.10 16.15 -12.41
CA PRO A 97 8.95 17.01 -12.10
C PRO A 97 8.13 16.48 -10.92
N ASN A 98 7.73 17.37 -10.02
CA ASN A 98 6.99 17.08 -8.78
C ASN A 98 7.80 16.36 -7.70
N VAL A 99 9.09 16.14 -7.86
CA VAL A 99 9.99 15.73 -6.80
C VAL A 99 10.40 16.96 -6.00
N ILE A 100 10.22 16.90 -4.68
CA ILE A 100 10.62 17.96 -3.74
C ILE A 100 12.07 17.74 -3.28
N GLY A 101 12.48 16.49 -3.11
CA GLY A 101 13.81 16.08 -2.69
C GLY A 101 13.79 14.76 -1.94
N PHE A 102 14.92 14.39 -1.35
CA PHE A 102 15.01 13.21 -0.51
C PHE A 102 14.59 13.51 0.93
N LEU A 103 13.97 12.55 1.58
CA LEU A 103 13.68 12.62 3.01
C LEU A 103 15.00 12.50 3.81
N GLY A 104 15.12 13.27 4.88
CA GLY A 104 16.28 13.25 5.76
C GLY A 104 17.53 13.95 5.21
N ALA A 105 17.48 14.48 3.99
CA ALA A 105 18.51 15.38 3.51
C ALA A 105 18.29 16.78 4.13
N GLU A 106 19.15 17.17 5.04
CA GLU A 106 19.24 18.57 5.49
C GLU A 106 19.69 19.45 4.31
N LYS A 107 19.50 20.78 4.42
CA LYS A 107 19.87 21.71 3.34
C LYS A 107 21.31 21.48 2.89
N GLY A 108 21.49 20.85 1.72
CA GLY A 108 22.79 20.52 1.13
C GLY A 108 23.48 19.27 1.67
N GLY A 109 22.81 18.50 2.54
CA GLY A 109 23.32 17.23 3.04
C GLY A 109 23.01 16.03 2.14
N ASP A 110 23.69 14.92 2.41
CA ASP A 110 23.45 13.67 1.71
C ASP A 110 22.12 13.03 2.12
N PRO A 111 21.40 12.39 1.20
CA PRO A 111 20.19 11.63 1.52
C PRO A 111 20.50 10.54 2.53
N GLN A 112 19.66 10.39 3.54
CA GLN A 112 19.78 9.33 4.52
C GLN A 112 19.04 8.08 4.06
N PRO A 113 19.71 6.91 4.01
CA PRO A 113 19.07 5.66 3.67
C PRO A 113 18.12 5.22 4.78
N MET A 114 17.03 4.58 4.38
CA MET A 114 16.11 3.92 5.32
C MET A 114 16.80 2.70 5.96
N ARG A 115 16.40 2.41 7.18
CA ARG A 115 16.77 1.15 7.83
C ARG A 115 16.00 -0.01 7.19
N LEU A 116 16.65 -1.15 7.05
CA LEU A 116 16.03 -2.32 6.45
C LEU A 116 14.73 -2.76 7.17
N SER A 117 14.71 -2.59 8.50
CA SER A 117 13.51 -2.84 9.31
C SER A 117 12.34 -1.92 8.98
N GLU A 118 12.61 -0.67 8.61
CA GLU A 118 11.58 0.29 8.20
C GLU A 118 11.03 -0.05 6.82
N VAL A 119 11.93 -0.41 5.90
CA VAL A 119 11.57 -0.88 4.55
C VAL A 119 10.67 -2.10 4.65
N ASN A 120 11.10 -3.13 5.39
CA ASN A 120 10.33 -4.36 5.55
C ASN A 120 8.97 -4.11 6.21
N ARG A 121 8.89 -3.18 7.16
CA ARG A 121 7.61 -2.80 7.77
C ARG A 121 6.66 -2.17 6.76
N ILE A 122 7.16 -1.30 5.88
CA ILE A 122 6.33 -0.63 4.87
C ILE A 122 5.92 -1.63 3.79
N LEU A 123 6.85 -2.42 3.28
CA LEU A 123 6.57 -3.43 2.25
C LEU A 123 5.69 -4.55 2.81
N GLY A 124 5.97 -5.04 4.02
CA GLY A 124 5.15 -6.04 4.69
C GLY A 124 3.71 -5.59 4.94
N LYS A 125 3.50 -4.33 5.32
CA LYS A 125 2.14 -3.77 5.44
C LYS A 125 1.43 -3.66 4.10
N VAL A 126 2.15 -3.30 3.04
CA VAL A 126 1.60 -3.26 1.68
C VAL A 126 1.21 -4.66 1.24
N ASP A 127 2.04 -5.67 1.53
CA ASP A 127 1.73 -7.06 1.23
C ASP A 127 0.54 -7.57 2.05
N GLU A 128 0.50 -7.32 3.36
CA GLU A 128 -0.65 -7.64 4.23
C GLU A 128 -1.95 -6.97 3.73
N LEU A 129 -1.88 -5.70 3.31
CA LEU A 129 -3.02 -4.96 2.77
C LEU A 129 -3.39 -5.41 1.34
N SER A 130 -2.45 -6.02 0.61
CA SER A 130 -2.68 -6.60 -0.72
C SER A 130 -3.23 -8.02 -0.64
N GLU A 131 -2.75 -8.81 0.30
CA GLU A 131 -3.19 -10.20 0.57
C GLU A 131 -4.60 -10.28 1.13
N THR A 132 -5.15 -9.17 1.65
CA THR A 132 -6.56 -9.11 2.06
C THR A 132 -7.54 -9.25 0.87
N GLU A 133 -7.08 -9.45 -0.36
CA GLU A 133 -7.93 -9.87 -1.49
C GLU A 133 -8.05 -11.39 -1.64
N GLU A 134 -7.13 -12.18 -1.10
CA GLU A 134 -7.24 -13.62 -1.08
C GLU A 134 -7.87 -14.06 0.24
N GLU A 135 -9.06 -14.58 0.13
CA GLU A 135 -9.89 -15.09 1.22
C GLU A 135 -10.27 -14.01 2.26
N VAL A 136 -11.32 -13.27 1.98
CA VAL A 136 -12.25 -12.97 3.05
C VAL A 136 -12.74 -14.34 3.53
N LYS A 137 -11.98 -15.00 4.39
CA LYS A 137 -12.52 -16.04 5.25
C LYS A 137 -13.74 -15.41 5.85
N ILE A 138 -14.88 -15.98 5.54
CA ILE A 138 -16.14 -15.49 6.06
C ILE A 138 -15.95 -15.55 7.57
N PRO A 139 -15.76 -14.42 8.26
CA PRO A 139 -15.48 -14.47 9.68
C PRO A 139 -16.72 -14.86 10.49
N PHE A 140 -17.84 -15.08 9.79
CA PHE A 140 -19.15 -15.27 10.37
C PHE A 140 -19.68 -16.67 10.11
N VAL A 141 -20.40 -17.21 11.10
CA VAL A 141 -21.07 -18.50 11.06
C VAL A 141 -22.56 -18.31 11.30
N ILE A 142 -23.38 -19.09 10.60
CA ILE A 142 -24.86 -19.09 10.85
C ILE A 142 -25.10 -19.45 12.30
N GLY A 143 -25.96 -18.67 12.98
CA GLY A 143 -26.25 -18.84 14.41
C GLY A 143 -25.33 -18.05 15.34
N GLU A 144 -24.34 -17.35 14.82
CA GLU A 144 -23.45 -16.50 15.60
C GLU A 144 -24.11 -15.17 15.97
N SER A 145 -23.84 -14.71 17.20
CA SER A 145 -24.30 -13.41 17.68
C SER A 145 -23.43 -12.30 17.15
N VAL A 146 -24.05 -11.30 16.58
CA VAL A 146 -23.38 -10.12 16.03
C VAL A 146 -24.07 -8.84 16.49
N LYS A 147 -23.27 -7.78 16.57
CA LYS A 147 -23.74 -6.43 16.85
C LYS A 147 -23.66 -5.60 15.59
N VAL A 148 -24.73 -4.86 15.30
CA VAL A 148 -24.74 -3.90 14.20
C VAL A 148 -23.95 -2.66 14.60
N ILE A 149 -22.97 -2.27 13.80
CA ILE A 149 -22.04 -1.16 14.08
C ILE A 149 -22.24 0.04 13.15
N ASP A 150 -23.04 -0.11 12.12
CA ASP A 150 -23.31 0.97 11.16
C ASP A 150 -24.74 0.94 10.65
N GLY A 151 -25.27 2.12 10.31
CA GLY A 151 -26.61 2.30 9.76
C GLY A 151 -27.68 2.60 10.83
N PRO A 152 -28.96 2.60 10.42
CA PRO A 152 -30.08 2.98 11.29
C PRO A 152 -30.32 2.01 12.46
N PHE A 153 -29.76 0.81 12.41
CA PHE A 153 -29.88 -0.21 13.44
C PHE A 153 -28.59 -0.38 14.26
N ASN A 154 -27.73 0.63 14.27
CA ASN A 154 -26.51 0.64 15.06
C ASN A 154 -26.79 0.35 16.54
N ASN A 155 -25.92 -0.43 17.17
CA ASN A 155 -26.01 -0.92 18.54
C ASN A 155 -27.09 -1.99 18.82
N PHE A 156 -27.81 -2.46 17.84
CA PHE A 156 -28.68 -3.62 18.02
C PHE A 156 -27.87 -4.91 17.84
N SER A 157 -28.16 -5.90 18.69
CA SER A 157 -27.60 -7.23 18.57
C SER A 157 -28.59 -8.16 17.87
N GLY A 158 -28.04 -9.10 17.11
CA GLY A 158 -28.82 -10.09 16.38
C GLY A 158 -28.06 -11.38 16.17
N VAL A 159 -28.74 -12.34 15.57
CA VAL A 159 -28.15 -13.64 15.22
C VAL A 159 -28.16 -13.81 13.73
N ILE A 160 -27.07 -14.31 13.19
CA ILE A 160 -26.94 -14.56 11.75
C ILE A 160 -27.84 -15.74 11.36
N ASP A 161 -28.76 -15.46 10.44
CA ASP A 161 -29.70 -16.45 9.92
C ASP A 161 -29.22 -17.02 8.57
N GLU A 162 -28.66 -16.19 7.71
CA GLU A 162 -28.19 -16.57 6.38
C GLU A 162 -26.93 -15.76 6.00
N ILE A 163 -26.02 -16.40 5.28
CA ILE A 163 -24.80 -15.78 4.74
C ILE A 163 -24.82 -15.86 3.22
N ASN A 164 -24.73 -14.74 2.56
CA ASN A 164 -24.56 -14.66 1.11
C ASN A 164 -23.11 -14.29 0.79
N GLU A 165 -22.30 -15.30 0.49
CA GLU A 165 -20.88 -15.16 0.22
C GLU A 165 -20.59 -14.34 -1.05
N GLU A 166 -21.37 -14.57 -2.10
CA GLU A 166 -21.17 -13.89 -3.39
C GLU A 166 -21.40 -12.37 -3.27
N LYS A 167 -22.44 -11.98 -2.52
CA LYS A 167 -22.78 -10.56 -2.29
C LYS A 167 -22.10 -9.96 -1.08
N LYS A 168 -21.38 -10.77 -0.27
CA LYS A 168 -20.78 -10.39 1.01
C LYS A 168 -21.80 -9.72 1.94
N LYS A 169 -22.99 -10.34 2.07
CA LYS A 169 -24.09 -9.88 2.89
C LYS A 169 -24.52 -10.95 3.86
N LEU A 170 -25.03 -10.50 4.99
CA LEU A 170 -25.61 -11.33 6.05
C LEU A 170 -27.08 -10.99 6.19
N LYS A 171 -27.91 -11.99 6.42
CA LYS A 171 -29.24 -11.80 6.98
C LYS A 171 -29.16 -12.02 8.48
N VAL A 172 -29.42 -10.97 9.22
CA VAL A 172 -29.30 -10.97 10.68
C VAL A 172 -30.69 -10.79 11.27
N MET A 173 -31.06 -11.72 12.14
CA MET A 173 -32.29 -11.64 12.90
C MET A 173 -32.09 -10.74 14.13
N VAL A 174 -32.64 -9.54 14.08
CA VAL A 174 -32.53 -8.55 15.15
C VAL A 174 -33.87 -8.37 15.84
N LYS A 175 -33.85 -8.30 17.17
CA LYS A 175 -35.03 -8.06 17.98
C LYS A 175 -35.19 -6.55 18.22
N ILE A 176 -36.23 -5.95 17.58
CA ILE A 176 -36.51 -4.53 17.68
C ILE A 176 -37.93 -4.37 18.27
N PHE A 177 -38.05 -3.64 19.39
CA PHE A 177 -39.31 -3.45 20.10
C PHE A 177 -40.09 -4.75 20.39
N GLY A 178 -39.36 -5.80 20.79
CA GLY A 178 -39.94 -7.11 21.08
C GLY A 178 -40.33 -7.95 19.86
N ARG A 179 -40.13 -7.45 18.65
CA ARG A 179 -40.39 -8.18 17.40
C ARG A 179 -39.07 -8.59 16.73
N LYS A 180 -39.05 -9.80 16.16
CA LYS A 180 -37.94 -10.28 15.34
C LYS A 180 -38.03 -9.69 13.95
N ASN A 181 -36.99 -9.05 13.49
CA ASN A 181 -36.85 -8.47 12.15
C ASN A 181 -35.62 -9.03 11.47
N LEU A 182 -35.76 -9.43 10.22
CA LEU A 182 -34.66 -9.90 9.40
C LEU A 182 -34.05 -8.72 8.65
N LEU A 183 -32.80 -8.42 8.91
CA LEU A 183 -32.07 -7.32 8.27
C LEU A 183 -31.01 -7.88 7.35
N GLU A 184 -30.92 -7.35 6.13
CA GLU A 184 -29.81 -7.62 5.23
C GLU A 184 -28.71 -6.57 5.42
N LEU A 185 -27.55 -7.00 5.91
CA LEU A 185 -26.43 -6.16 6.27
C LEU A 185 -25.17 -6.64 5.53
N SER A 186 -24.25 -5.71 5.22
CA SER A 186 -22.94 -6.10 4.72
C SER A 186 -22.05 -6.57 5.87
N TYR A 187 -20.99 -7.33 5.57
CA TYR A 187 -20.01 -7.78 6.55
C TYR A 187 -19.37 -6.62 7.33
N MET A 188 -19.31 -5.43 6.70
CA MET A 188 -18.70 -4.24 7.31
C MET A 188 -19.63 -3.53 8.30
N GLN A 189 -20.92 -3.89 8.34
CA GLN A 189 -21.92 -3.26 9.21
C GLN A 189 -22.15 -4.03 10.51
N VAL A 190 -21.46 -5.12 10.70
CA VAL A 190 -21.59 -5.98 11.88
C VAL A 190 -20.23 -6.37 12.44
N GLU A 191 -20.16 -6.57 13.74
CA GLU A 191 -19.03 -7.16 14.46
C GLU A 191 -19.49 -8.33 15.31
N LYS A 192 -18.59 -9.25 15.58
CA LYS A 192 -18.88 -10.39 16.48
C LYS A 192 -19.12 -9.87 17.90
N GLU A 193 -20.20 -10.35 18.50
CA GLU A 193 -20.44 -10.12 19.91
C GLU A 193 -19.74 -11.25 20.69
N GLY A 194 -18.60 -10.88 21.30
CA GLY A 194 -17.76 -11.80 22.07
C GLY A 194 -18.31 -12.09 23.46
#